data_122d13110da7af6e824e778ffc8b92ec
#
_entry.id   122d13110da7af6e824e778ffc8b92ec
#
_cell.length_a   1.000
_cell.length_b   1.000
_cell.length_c   1.000
_cell.angle_alpha   90.00
_cell.angle_beta   90.00
_cell.angle_gamma   90.00
#
_symmetry.space_group_name_H-M   'P 1'
#
loop_
_entity.id
_entity.type
_entity.pdbx_description
1 polymer ?
#
loop_
_entity_poly.entity_id
_entity_poly.type
_entity_poly.pdbx_seq_one_letter_code
_entity_poly.pdbx_strand_id
1 'polypeptide(L)'
;MNSTGAAARANFQIVGMLLWFALRSIMLRKLFRQVTIVAFTSLSLISASLADNTKGQRSTKAHPTKAHLSAGSADETKAQRSTKAHRLVIQVDQNDPAVMNLALNNATNVIDYYRAKGEDVNVDVVTYGPGLHMLRADTSPVQDRIKSLKDYAFPSKIQFSACGNTKEGMEKKEGHPITVLSEAVIVPSGVVRLMELQEKGWSYVRP
;
A
#
# COMPACT_ATOMS: atom_id res chain seq x y z
N MET A 1 -47.57 -7.20 34.61
CA MET A 1 -46.58 -6.83 35.63
C MET A 1 -45.22 -7.19 35.06
N ASN A 2 -44.30 -6.27 34.98
CA ASN A 2 -42.85 -6.30 34.61
C ASN A 2 -42.47 -5.50 33.37
N SER A 3 -42.67 -4.18 33.40
CA SER A 3 -42.11 -3.26 32.41
C SER A 3 -40.88 -2.46 32.92
N THR A 4 -40.47 -2.67 34.18
CA THR A 4 -39.38 -1.89 34.82
C THR A 4 -37.97 -2.46 34.63
N GLY A 5 -37.82 -3.69 34.15
CA GLY A 5 -36.48 -4.32 33.96
C GLY A 5 -35.75 -3.98 32.68
N ALA A 6 -36.46 -3.56 31.63
CA ALA A 6 -35.84 -3.26 30.29
C ALA A 6 -35.20 -1.89 30.26
N ALA A 7 -35.75 -0.89 30.89
CA ALA A 7 -35.24 0.48 30.92
C ALA A 7 -33.92 0.61 31.71
N ALA A 8 -33.75 -0.16 32.78
CA ALA A 8 -32.52 -0.14 33.59
C ALA A 8 -31.30 -0.73 32.85
N ARG A 9 -31.51 -1.74 31.99
CA ARG A 9 -30.42 -2.37 31.22
C ARG A 9 -29.93 -1.48 30.04
N ALA A 10 -30.83 -0.72 29.43
CA ALA A 10 -30.49 0.19 28.35
C ALA A 10 -29.58 1.36 28.81
N ASN A 11 -29.89 1.90 30.02
CA ASN A 11 -29.08 3.01 30.56
C ASN A 11 -27.68 2.58 31.00
N PHE A 12 -27.48 1.33 31.43
CA PHE A 12 -26.16 0.84 31.80
C PHE A 12 -25.22 0.66 30.60
N GLN A 13 -25.74 0.27 29.42
CA GLN A 13 -24.95 0.14 28.20
C GLN A 13 -24.53 1.49 27.62
N ILE A 14 -25.39 2.51 27.68
CA ILE A 14 -25.09 3.85 27.17
C ILE A 14 -24.02 4.52 28.02
N VAL A 15 -24.05 4.39 29.32
CA VAL A 15 -23.05 4.96 30.24
C VAL A 15 -21.69 4.29 30.07
N GLY A 16 -21.65 2.97 29.86
CA GLY A 16 -20.41 2.23 29.58
C GLY A 16 -19.75 2.65 28.27
N MET A 17 -20.54 2.89 27.23
CA MET A 17 -20.05 3.31 25.93
C MET A 17 -19.49 4.74 25.94
N LEU A 18 -20.12 5.66 26.66
CA LEU A 18 -19.65 7.04 26.84
C LEU A 18 -18.35 7.10 27.65
N LEU A 19 -18.24 6.27 28.70
CA LEU A 19 -17.01 6.19 29.51
C LEU A 19 -15.84 5.62 28.72
N TRP A 20 -16.09 4.64 27.83
CA TRP A 20 -15.07 4.05 26.96
C TRP A 20 -14.54 5.04 25.92
N PHE A 21 -15.43 5.87 25.33
CA PHE A 21 -15.04 6.94 24.40
C PHE A 21 -14.23 8.06 25.09
N ALA A 22 -14.59 8.41 26.33
CA ALA A 22 -13.87 9.44 27.10
C ALA A 22 -12.45 8.98 27.47
N LEU A 23 -12.28 7.72 27.91
CA LEU A 23 -10.97 7.14 28.24
C LEU A 23 -10.06 7.02 27.02
N ARG A 24 -10.61 6.70 25.85
CA ARG A 24 -9.85 6.60 24.60
C ARG A 24 -9.32 7.96 24.14
N SER A 25 -10.11 9.03 24.30
CA SER A 25 -9.68 10.40 23.98
C SER A 25 -8.56 10.90 24.89
N ILE A 26 -8.54 10.50 26.15
CA ILE A 26 -7.50 10.91 27.12
C ILE A 26 -6.19 10.16 26.84
N MET A 27 -6.25 8.89 26.47
CA MET A 27 -5.04 8.13 26.09
C MET A 27 -4.40 8.66 24.80
N LEU A 28 -5.19 9.04 23.79
CA LEU A 28 -4.68 9.57 22.54
C LEU A 28 -3.95 10.93 22.74
N ARG A 29 -4.48 11.76 23.64
CA ARG A 29 -3.86 13.08 23.97
C ARG A 29 -2.55 12.93 24.76
N LYS A 30 -2.40 11.88 25.56
CA LYS A 30 -1.14 11.60 26.29
C LYS A 30 -0.05 11.05 25.35
N LEU A 31 -0.39 10.24 24.36
CA LEU A 31 0.56 9.75 23.37
C LEU A 31 1.11 10.89 22.48
N PHE A 32 0.25 11.83 22.08
CA PHE A 32 0.67 12.97 21.25
C PHE A 32 1.60 13.95 21.97
N ARG A 33 1.53 14.01 23.30
CA ARG A 33 2.36 14.92 24.11
C ARG A 33 3.78 14.40 24.35
N GLN A 34 4.02 13.11 24.18
CA GLN A 34 5.35 12.50 24.34
C GLN A 34 6.20 12.60 23.07
N VAL A 35 5.59 12.70 21.88
CA VAL A 35 6.30 12.76 20.60
C VAL A 35 6.92 14.14 20.32
N THR A 36 6.38 15.21 20.92
CA THR A 36 6.88 16.60 20.71
C THR A 36 8.09 17.00 21.56
N ILE A 37 8.50 16.19 22.54
CA ILE A 37 9.63 16.53 23.43
C ILE A 37 10.99 15.98 22.93
N VAL A 38 10.99 15.00 22.01
CA VAL A 38 12.24 14.37 21.52
C VAL A 38 12.85 15.10 20.31
N ALA A 39 12.14 16.05 19.69
CA ALA A 39 12.59 16.72 18.47
C ALA A 39 13.43 18.01 18.68
N PHE A 40 13.77 18.42 19.92
CA PHE A 40 14.42 19.71 20.17
C PHE A 40 15.82 19.67 20.80
N THR A 41 16.50 18.51 20.89
CA THR A 41 17.81 18.41 21.55
C THR A 41 18.97 17.93 20.68
N SER A 42 18.92 18.09 19.36
CA SER A 42 20.08 17.73 18.52
C SER A 42 20.39 18.81 17.46
N LEU A 43 20.58 20.04 17.88
CA LEU A 43 21.19 21.07 17.03
C LEU A 43 22.17 21.92 17.84
N SER A 44 23.36 21.39 18.12
CA SER A 44 24.56 22.21 18.49
C SER A 44 25.79 21.30 18.41
N LEU A 45 26.79 21.79 17.71
CA LEU A 45 28.19 21.35 17.64
C LEU A 45 28.59 20.70 16.30
N ILE A 46 28.87 21.53 15.28
CA ILE A 46 30.05 21.38 14.44
C ILE A 46 30.48 22.79 14.02
N SER A 47 31.47 23.35 14.71
CA SER A 47 32.26 24.45 14.25
C SER A 47 33.73 24.06 14.30
N ALA A 48 34.45 24.44 13.24
CA ALA A 48 35.91 24.61 13.15
C ALA A 48 36.79 23.39 12.92
N SER A 49 37.34 23.31 11.72
CA SER A 49 38.78 23.18 11.53
C SER A 49 39.17 23.69 10.12
N LEU A 50 39.72 24.89 10.08
CA LEU A 50 40.56 25.45 9.03
C LEU A 50 42.02 25.15 9.36
N ALA A 51 42.81 24.63 8.45
CA ALA A 51 44.23 24.78 8.28
C ALA A 51 44.64 24.11 6.98
N ASP A 52 44.88 24.87 5.92
CA ASP A 52 46.12 25.40 5.45
C ASP A 52 47.19 24.36 5.11
N ASN A 53 47.45 24.16 3.81
CA ASN A 53 48.80 23.94 3.33
C ASN A 53 48.98 24.39 1.85
N THR A 54 49.73 25.48 1.70
CA THR A 54 50.30 26.00 0.47
C THR A 54 51.56 25.20 0.06
N LYS A 55 51.72 24.93 -1.21
CA LYS A 55 52.92 25.23 -2.08
C LYS A 55 53.07 24.22 -3.22
N GLY A 56 53.35 24.78 -4.38
CA GLY A 56 54.03 24.04 -5.44
C GLY A 56 53.59 24.45 -6.86
N GLN A 57 53.99 25.61 -7.30
CA GLN A 57 54.42 26.11 -8.61
C GLN A 57 54.66 25.09 -9.73
N ARG A 58 54.17 25.30 -10.96
CA ARG A 58 54.88 25.99 -12.07
C ARG A 58 54.25 25.69 -13.43
N SER A 59 53.85 26.81 -14.13
CA SER A 59 54.19 27.17 -15.51
C SER A 59 53.84 26.20 -16.64
N THR A 60 53.12 26.52 -17.66
CA THR A 60 53.15 27.49 -18.76
C THR A 60 52.16 27.03 -19.84
N LYS A 61 51.33 27.81 -20.40
CA LYS A 61 51.32 28.35 -21.77
C LYS A 61 49.91 28.74 -22.20
N ALA A 62 49.77 29.97 -22.46
CA ALA A 62 48.58 30.58 -23.03
C ALA A 62 48.35 30.16 -24.49
N HIS A 63 47.07 29.99 -24.86
CA HIS A 63 46.59 30.41 -26.18
C HIS A 63 45.12 30.82 -26.09
N PRO A 64 44.69 31.91 -26.70
CA PRO A 64 43.37 32.48 -26.55
C PRO A 64 42.45 31.98 -27.67
N THR A 65 41.22 31.61 -27.38
CA THR A 65 40.17 31.65 -28.40
C THR A 65 38.78 31.77 -27.80
N LYS A 66 38.16 32.90 -28.11
CA LYS A 66 36.73 33.19 -28.29
C LYS A 66 35.76 32.84 -27.16
N ALA A 67 35.33 33.95 -26.51
CA ALA A 67 34.07 34.05 -25.83
C ALA A 67 32.90 33.68 -26.78
N HIS A 68 32.16 32.63 -26.43
CA HIS A 68 30.76 32.47 -26.77
C HIS A 68 29.96 32.63 -25.48
N LEU A 69 29.34 33.80 -25.36
CA LEU A 69 28.20 33.97 -24.45
C LEU A 69 27.09 33.08 -24.98
N SER A 70 26.92 31.93 -24.36
CA SER A 70 25.69 31.12 -24.43
C SER A 70 24.94 31.38 -23.16
N ALA A 71 23.78 32.01 -23.28
CA ALA A 71 22.81 32.19 -22.24
C ALA A 71 22.49 30.80 -21.68
N GLY A 72 22.83 30.57 -20.41
CA GLY A 72 22.44 29.38 -19.67
C GLY A 72 20.94 29.39 -19.51
N SER A 73 20.26 28.57 -20.31
CA SER A 73 18.91 28.13 -19.97
C SER A 73 19.01 27.41 -18.66
N ALA A 74 18.22 27.86 -17.68
CA ALA A 74 17.97 27.13 -16.45
C ALA A 74 17.41 25.77 -16.86
N ASP A 75 18.27 24.76 -16.84
CA ASP A 75 17.89 23.37 -17.01
C ASP A 75 17.08 22.99 -15.76
N GLU A 76 15.77 23.05 -15.93
CA GLU A 76 14.85 22.39 -15.03
C GLU A 76 15.22 20.90 -15.04
N THR A 77 15.98 20.49 -14.04
CA THR A 77 16.18 19.08 -13.71
C THR A 77 14.84 18.54 -13.23
N LYS A 78 13.92 18.35 -14.20
CA LYS A 78 12.73 17.52 -14.02
C LYS A 78 13.27 16.14 -13.73
N ALA A 79 13.33 15.82 -12.42
CA ALA A 79 13.71 14.50 -11.96
C ALA A 79 12.93 13.49 -12.80
N GLN A 80 13.63 12.78 -13.67
CA GLN A 80 13.06 11.83 -14.60
C GLN A 80 12.55 10.67 -13.77
N ARG A 81 11.25 10.75 -13.40
CA ARG A 81 10.54 9.70 -12.68
C ARG A 81 10.79 8.41 -13.43
N SER A 82 11.43 7.46 -12.80
CA SER A 82 11.72 6.16 -13.41
C SER A 82 10.41 5.60 -13.96
N THR A 83 10.31 5.46 -15.27
CA THR A 83 9.07 5.03 -15.97
C THR A 83 8.82 3.52 -15.84
N LYS A 84 9.70 2.79 -15.14
CA LYS A 84 9.54 1.35 -14.93
C LYS A 84 8.67 1.11 -13.70
N ALA A 85 7.35 1.01 -13.90
CA ALA A 85 6.44 0.59 -12.84
C ALA A 85 6.80 -0.82 -12.36
N HIS A 86 6.96 -0.99 -11.04
CA HIS A 86 7.12 -2.29 -10.41
C HIS A 86 5.84 -3.11 -10.58
N ARG A 87 5.96 -4.43 -10.60
CA ARG A 87 4.84 -5.32 -10.88
C ARG A 87 4.87 -6.51 -9.95
N LEU A 88 3.78 -6.72 -9.22
CA LEU A 88 3.62 -7.82 -8.27
C LEU A 88 2.34 -8.57 -8.55
N VAL A 89 2.39 -9.89 -8.65
CA VAL A 89 1.22 -10.75 -8.60
C VAL A 89 1.21 -11.57 -7.32
N ILE A 90 0.07 -11.57 -6.62
CA ILE A 90 -0.17 -12.31 -5.38
C ILE A 90 -1.21 -13.38 -5.64
N GLN A 91 -0.86 -14.64 -5.36
CA GLN A 91 -1.79 -15.77 -5.47
C GLN A 91 -2.57 -15.96 -4.17
N VAL A 92 -3.88 -16.20 -4.27
CA VAL A 92 -4.71 -16.66 -3.15
C VAL A 92 -5.54 -17.85 -3.62
N ASP A 93 -5.25 -19.05 -3.11
CA ASP A 93 -5.89 -20.30 -3.47
C ASP A 93 -6.55 -21.02 -2.29
N GLN A 94 -6.57 -20.41 -1.11
CA GLN A 94 -7.13 -20.98 0.10
C GLN A 94 -8.30 -20.15 0.63
N ASN A 95 -9.33 -20.84 1.14
CA ASN A 95 -10.43 -20.19 1.88
C ASN A 95 -10.04 -20.03 3.36
N ASP A 96 -9.01 -19.21 3.60
CA ASP A 96 -8.51 -18.91 4.94
C ASP A 96 -8.43 -17.37 5.13
N PRO A 97 -9.19 -16.81 6.09
CA PRO A 97 -9.13 -15.38 6.38
C PRO A 97 -7.73 -14.87 6.76
N ALA A 98 -6.89 -15.70 7.37
CA ALA A 98 -5.52 -15.30 7.71
C ALA A 98 -4.67 -15.13 6.45
N VAL A 99 -4.75 -16.07 5.49
CA VAL A 99 -4.07 -15.98 4.19
C VAL A 99 -4.59 -14.79 3.38
N MET A 100 -5.91 -14.57 3.35
CA MET A 100 -6.50 -13.41 2.65
C MET A 100 -6.02 -12.08 3.24
N ASN A 101 -5.97 -11.97 4.57
CA ASN A 101 -5.45 -10.79 5.25
C ASN A 101 -3.96 -10.61 5.01
N LEU A 102 -3.16 -11.68 4.98
CA LEU A 102 -1.73 -11.62 4.68
C LEU A 102 -1.49 -11.15 3.24
N ALA A 103 -2.28 -11.62 2.27
CA ALA A 103 -2.22 -11.14 0.89
C ALA A 103 -2.44 -9.61 0.79
N LEU A 104 -3.47 -9.10 1.48
CA LEU A 104 -3.75 -7.66 1.52
C LEU A 104 -2.65 -6.87 2.24
N ASN A 105 -2.07 -7.40 3.33
CA ASN A 105 -0.93 -6.79 4.01
C ASN A 105 0.29 -6.71 3.08
N ASN A 106 0.60 -7.79 2.35
CA ASN A 106 1.71 -7.82 1.41
C ASN A 106 1.51 -6.78 0.29
N ALA A 107 0.30 -6.68 -0.26
CA ALA A 107 -0.04 -5.65 -1.24
C ALA A 107 0.18 -4.23 -0.69
N THR A 108 -0.33 -3.95 0.51
CA THR A 108 -0.17 -2.65 1.18
C THR A 108 1.32 -2.33 1.40
N ASN A 109 2.08 -3.25 1.97
CA ASN A 109 3.51 -3.06 2.26
C ASN A 109 4.32 -2.73 1.00
N VAL A 110 4.03 -3.40 -0.12
CA VAL A 110 4.72 -3.13 -1.39
C VAL A 110 4.32 -1.77 -1.95
N ILE A 111 3.05 -1.41 -1.91
CA ILE A 111 2.56 -0.10 -2.33
C ILE A 111 3.22 1.01 -1.51
N ASP A 112 3.30 0.86 -0.19
CA ASP A 112 3.91 1.86 0.71
C ASP A 112 5.40 2.01 0.49
N TYR A 113 6.10 0.89 0.30
CA TYR A 113 7.55 0.90 0.06
C TYR A 113 7.90 1.68 -1.21
N TYR A 114 7.20 1.44 -2.33
CA TYR A 114 7.47 2.15 -3.58
C TYR A 114 6.95 3.58 -3.56
N ARG A 115 5.81 3.83 -2.91
CA ARG A 115 5.30 5.18 -2.69
C ARG A 115 6.29 6.06 -1.94
N ALA A 116 6.93 5.53 -0.88
CA ALA A 116 7.96 6.26 -0.12
C ALA A 116 9.18 6.63 -0.97
N LYS A 117 9.44 5.89 -2.07
CA LYS A 117 10.47 6.20 -3.05
C LYS A 117 10.01 7.10 -4.20
N GLY A 118 8.74 7.49 -4.24
CA GLY A 118 8.15 8.23 -5.35
C GLY A 118 7.98 7.38 -6.63
N GLU A 119 7.95 6.06 -6.50
CA GLU A 119 7.80 5.09 -7.58
C GLU A 119 6.42 4.45 -7.54
N ASP A 120 5.88 4.09 -8.71
CA ASP A 120 4.58 3.42 -8.82
C ASP A 120 4.75 1.89 -8.88
N VAL A 121 3.76 1.17 -8.35
CA VAL A 121 3.68 -0.28 -8.44
C VAL A 121 2.31 -0.72 -8.95
N ASN A 122 2.28 -1.75 -9.78
CA ASN A 122 1.05 -2.44 -10.17
C ASN A 122 0.98 -3.77 -9.42
N VAL A 123 -0.12 -4.00 -8.72
CA VAL A 123 -0.40 -5.25 -7.98
C VAL A 123 -1.60 -5.94 -8.59
N ASP A 124 -1.53 -7.26 -8.77
CA ASP A 124 -2.68 -8.09 -9.14
C ASP A 124 -2.83 -9.23 -8.12
N VAL A 125 -3.96 -9.26 -7.41
CA VAL A 125 -4.30 -10.33 -6.48
C VAL A 125 -5.19 -11.32 -7.21
N VAL A 126 -4.64 -12.48 -7.55
CA VAL A 126 -5.32 -13.52 -8.35
C VAL A 126 -5.87 -14.59 -7.44
N THR A 127 -7.20 -14.79 -7.48
CA THR A 127 -7.90 -15.80 -6.69
C THR A 127 -8.45 -16.92 -7.55
N TYR A 128 -8.28 -18.15 -7.12
CA TYR A 128 -8.87 -19.34 -7.75
C TYR A 128 -9.06 -20.47 -6.73
N GLY A 129 -9.73 -21.57 -7.13
CA GLY A 129 -10.07 -22.63 -6.20
C GLY A 129 -10.77 -22.09 -4.95
N PRO A 130 -10.52 -22.66 -3.76
CA PRO A 130 -11.12 -22.16 -2.52
C PRO A 130 -10.84 -20.68 -2.23
N GLY A 131 -9.74 -20.11 -2.75
CA GLY A 131 -9.38 -18.70 -2.58
C GLY A 131 -10.37 -17.72 -3.23
N LEU A 132 -11.24 -18.19 -4.15
CA LEU A 132 -12.27 -17.34 -4.76
C LEU A 132 -13.23 -16.75 -3.71
N HIS A 133 -13.40 -17.40 -2.55
CA HIS A 133 -14.19 -16.85 -1.44
C HIS A 133 -13.72 -15.46 -0.98
N MET A 134 -12.46 -15.12 -1.19
CA MET A 134 -11.95 -13.76 -0.92
C MET A 134 -12.70 -12.68 -1.71
N LEU A 135 -13.15 -12.98 -2.92
CA LEU A 135 -13.78 -12.04 -3.84
C LEU A 135 -15.27 -12.25 -4.04
N ARG A 136 -15.89 -13.21 -3.35
CA ARG A 136 -17.35 -13.44 -3.40
C ARG A 136 -18.08 -12.38 -2.57
N ALA A 137 -19.18 -11.85 -3.10
CA ALA A 137 -19.97 -10.84 -2.39
C ALA A 137 -20.71 -11.39 -1.17
N ASP A 138 -21.01 -12.70 -1.16
CA ASP A 138 -21.75 -13.39 -0.10
C ASP A 138 -20.88 -13.95 1.03
N THR A 139 -19.62 -14.30 0.75
CA THR A 139 -18.79 -15.05 1.70
C THR A 139 -17.45 -14.41 2.03
N SER A 140 -17.05 -13.33 1.37
CA SER A 140 -15.75 -12.71 1.61
C SER A 140 -15.64 -12.11 3.03
N PRO A 141 -14.66 -12.52 3.82
CA PRO A 141 -14.43 -11.95 5.15
C PRO A 141 -13.62 -10.64 5.12
N VAL A 142 -13.19 -10.19 3.93
CA VAL A 142 -12.25 -9.05 3.76
C VAL A 142 -12.77 -7.97 2.79
N GLN A 143 -14.08 -7.93 2.53
CA GLN A 143 -14.69 -6.99 1.56
C GLN A 143 -14.30 -5.53 1.82
N ASP A 144 -14.46 -5.04 3.05
CA ASP A 144 -14.18 -3.65 3.40
C ASP A 144 -12.70 -3.31 3.20
N ARG A 145 -11.80 -4.27 3.45
CA ARG A 145 -10.37 -4.10 3.22
C ARG A 145 -10.05 -4.01 1.73
N ILE A 146 -10.68 -4.84 0.89
CA ILE A 146 -10.51 -4.83 -0.57
C ILE A 146 -10.94 -3.46 -1.11
N LYS A 147 -12.13 -2.99 -0.73
CA LYS A 147 -12.66 -1.69 -1.12
C LYS A 147 -11.72 -0.55 -0.70
N SER A 148 -11.35 -0.51 0.57
CA SER A 148 -10.44 0.51 1.11
C SER A 148 -9.06 0.50 0.42
N LEU A 149 -8.52 -0.68 0.12
CA LEU A 149 -7.22 -0.81 -0.52
C LEU A 149 -7.24 -0.37 -1.99
N LYS A 150 -8.36 -0.52 -2.68
CA LYS A 150 -8.53 -0.04 -4.04
C LYS A 150 -8.37 1.49 -4.13
N ASP A 151 -8.98 2.21 -3.20
CA ASP A 151 -8.86 3.67 -3.11
C ASP A 151 -7.49 4.11 -2.60
N TYR A 152 -6.98 3.39 -1.60
CA TYR A 152 -5.67 3.66 -0.99
C TYR A 152 -4.51 3.50 -1.98
N ALA A 153 -4.60 2.59 -2.95
CA ALA A 153 -3.49 2.27 -3.85
C ALA A 153 -3.05 3.44 -4.74
N PHE A 154 -3.94 4.40 -5.04
CA PHE A 154 -3.63 5.52 -5.94
C PHE A 154 -2.36 6.31 -5.49
N PRO A 155 -1.45 6.71 -6.39
CA PRO A 155 -1.44 6.57 -7.86
C PRO A 155 -1.02 5.18 -8.37
N SER A 156 -0.48 4.29 -7.52
CA SER A 156 -0.26 2.87 -7.84
C SER A 156 -1.59 2.19 -8.19
N LYS A 157 -1.53 1.01 -8.77
CA LYS A 157 -2.73 0.29 -9.20
C LYS A 157 -2.81 -1.07 -8.51
N ILE A 158 -3.99 -1.40 -7.99
CA ILE A 158 -4.31 -2.75 -7.53
C ILE A 158 -5.50 -3.29 -8.30
N GLN A 159 -5.38 -4.53 -8.78
CA GLN A 159 -6.43 -5.32 -9.39
C GLN A 159 -6.69 -6.56 -8.55
N PHE A 160 -7.94 -6.98 -8.49
CA PHE A 160 -8.37 -8.24 -7.91
C PHE A 160 -8.94 -9.10 -9.03
N SER A 161 -8.28 -10.22 -9.34
CA SER A 161 -8.63 -11.10 -10.45
C SER A 161 -9.31 -12.37 -9.96
N ALA A 162 -10.59 -12.53 -10.28
CA ALA A 162 -11.42 -13.69 -9.92
C ALA A 162 -11.40 -14.74 -11.05
N CYS A 163 -11.05 -15.97 -10.77
CA CYS A 163 -11.04 -17.05 -11.74
C CYS A 163 -12.45 -17.45 -12.19
N GLY A 164 -12.77 -17.26 -13.48
CA GLY A 164 -14.05 -17.62 -14.09
C GLY A 164 -14.32 -19.12 -14.02
N ASN A 165 -13.35 -19.95 -14.38
CA ASN A 165 -13.48 -21.41 -14.29
C ASN A 165 -13.84 -21.89 -12.86
N THR A 166 -13.22 -21.28 -11.83
CA THR A 166 -13.55 -21.59 -10.43
C THR A 166 -14.97 -21.14 -10.09
N LYS A 167 -15.35 -19.91 -10.50
CA LYS A 167 -16.69 -19.37 -10.28
C LYS A 167 -17.75 -20.31 -10.87
N GLU A 168 -17.61 -20.69 -12.15
CA GLU A 168 -18.52 -21.59 -12.82
C GLU A 168 -18.60 -22.98 -12.15
N GLY A 169 -17.46 -23.50 -11.70
CA GLY A 169 -17.39 -24.77 -10.97
C GLY A 169 -18.14 -24.71 -9.62
N MET A 170 -18.02 -23.60 -8.90
CA MET A 170 -18.75 -23.37 -7.66
C MET A 170 -20.25 -23.19 -7.91
N GLU A 171 -20.65 -22.42 -8.92
CA GLU A 171 -22.05 -22.23 -9.31
C GLU A 171 -22.75 -23.56 -9.66
N LYS A 172 -22.07 -24.42 -10.41
CA LYS A 172 -22.57 -25.78 -10.71
C LYS A 172 -22.75 -26.64 -9.46
N LYS A 173 -21.82 -26.53 -8.51
CA LYS A 173 -21.85 -27.30 -7.26
C LYS A 173 -22.91 -26.78 -6.27
N GLU A 174 -23.05 -25.45 -6.17
CA GLU A 174 -23.94 -24.78 -5.23
C GLU A 174 -25.37 -24.62 -5.78
N GLY A 175 -25.55 -24.73 -7.09
CA GLY A 175 -26.87 -24.67 -7.77
C GLY A 175 -27.42 -23.25 -7.90
N HIS A 176 -26.61 -22.21 -7.69
CA HIS A 176 -27.02 -20.83 -7.83
C HIS A 176 -25.88 -19.93 -8.36
N PRO A 177 -26.20 -18.78 -8.98
CA PRO A 177 -25.20 -17.83 -9.44
C PRO A 177 -24.38 -17.25 -8.27
N ILE A 178 -23.07 -17.05 -8.51
CA ILE A 178 -22.15 -16.43 -7.56
C ILE A 178 -21.83 -15.01 -8.05
N THR A 179 -22.09 -14.03 -7.21
CA THR A 179 -21.71 -12.65 -7.46
C THR A 179 -20.33 -12.37 -6.85
N VAL A 180 -19.42 -11.79 -7.65
CA VAL A 180 -18.14 -11.30 -7.14
C VAL A 180 -18.27 -9.82 -6.79
N LEU A 181 -17.34 -9.33 -5.94
CA LEU A 181 -17.26 -7.92 -5.56
C LEU A 181 -17.09 -7.03 -6.79
N SER A 182 -17.61 -5.80 -6.73
CA SER A 182 -17.50 -4.80 -7.80
C SER A 182 -16.04 -4.42 -8.10
N GLU A 183 -15.15 -4.54 -7.11
CA GLU A 183 -13.72 -4.28 -7.19
C GLU A 183 -12.96 -5.36 -7.96
N ALA A 184 -13.60 -6.53 -8.16
CA ALA A 184 -12.99 -7.68 -8.82
C ALA A 184 -13.26 -7.70 -10.33
N VAL A 185 -12.28 -8.20 -11.08
CA VAL A 185 -12.38 -8.47 -12.53
C VAL A 185 -12.36 -9.97 -12.73
N ILE A 186 -13.33 -10.50 -13.48
CA ILE A 186 -13.35 -11.91 -13.84
C ILE A 186 -12.33 -12.15 -14.95
N VAL A 187 -11.42 -13.09 -14.73
CA VAL A 187 -10.44 -13.59 -15.72
C VAL A 187 -10.80 -15.03 -16.08
N PRO A 188 -10.59 -15.49 -17.31
CA PRO A 188 -10.99 -16.83 -17.73
C PRO A 188 -10.43 -17.93 -16.81
N SER A 189 -9.16 -17.86 -16.48
CA SER A 189 -8.47 -18.81 -15.60
C SER A 189 -7.46 -18.09 -14.71
N GLY A 190 -7.54 -18.30 -13.39
CA GLY A 190 -6.59 -17.72 -12.44
C GLY A 190 -5.15 -18.22 -12.65
N VAL A 191 -4.98 -19.51 -12.93
CA VAL A 191 -3.64 -20.09 -13.18
C VAL A 191 -3.04 -19.55 -14.47
N VAL A 192 -3.80 -19.44 -15.55
CA VAL A 192 -3.32 -18.82 -16.81
C VAL A 192 -2.96 -17.37 -16.57
N ARG A 193 -3.77 -16.62 -15.81
CA ARG A 193 -3.46 -15.24 -15.44
C ARG A 193 -2.13 -15.10 -14.71
N LEU A 194 -1.82 -16.01 -13.79
CA LEU A 194 -0.53 -16.04 -13.09
C LEU A 194 0.63 -16.28 -14.06
N MET A 195 0.49 -17.22 -14.99
CA MET A 195 1.50 -17.52 -16.00
C MET A 195 1.76 -16.30 -16.90
N GLU A 196 0.70 -15.75 -17.50
CA GLU A 196 0.80 -14.58 -18.38
C GLU A 196 1.45 -13.36 -17.71
N LEU A 197 1.17 -13.13 -16.41
CA LEU A 197 1.78 -12.04 -15.67
C LEU A 197 3.27 -12.29 -15.43
N GLN A 198 3.65 -13.51 -15.05
CA GLN A 198 5.05 -13.88 -14.85
C GLN A 198 5.84 -13.81 -16.16
N GLU A 199 5.28 -14.25 -17.28
CA GLU A 199 5.87 -14.10 -18.62
C GLU A 199 6.08 -12.64 -19.02
N LYS A 200 5.22 -11.74 -18.53
CA LYS A 200 5.35 -10.28 -18.67
C LYS A 200 6.30 -9.64 -17.64
N GLY A 201 7.03 -10.45 -16.85
CA GLY A 201 8.03 -9.99 -15.90
C GLY A 201 7.46 -9.48 -14.57
N TRP A 202 6.28 -9.96 -14.15
CA TRP A 202 5.75 -9.70 -12.81
C TRP A 202 6.44 -10.57 -11.77
N SER A 203 6.79 -9.98 -10.64
CA SER A 203 7.22 -10.75 -9.47
C SER A 203 6.04 -11.50 -8.88
N TYR A 204 6.26 -12.75 -8.46
CA TYR A 204 5.23 -13.62 -7.91
C TYR A 204 5.42 -13.86 -6.42
N VAL A 205 4.33 -13.78 -5.67
CA VAL A 205 4.28 -14.10 -4.23
C VAL A 205 3.05 -14.93 -3.92
N ARG A 206 3.20 -15.95 -3.08
CA ARG A 206 2.12 -16.70 -2.45
C ARG A 206 2.23 -16.51 -0.94
N PRO A 207 1.19 -15.98 -0.27
CA PRO A 207 1.13 -15.82 1.18
C PRO A 207 1.10 -17.15 1.92
#